data_6d80da5d5cc1e9f6702ea62e1ed917ec
#
_entry.id   6d80da5d5cc1e9f6702ea62e1ed917ec
#
_cell.length_a   1.000
_cell.length_b   1.000
_cell.length_c   1.000
_cell.angle_alpha   90.00
_cell.angle_beta   90.00
_cell.angle_gamma   90.00
#
_symmetry.space_group_name_H-M   'P 1'
#
loop_
_entity.id
_entity.type
_entity.pdbx_description
1 polymer ?
#
loop_
_entity_poly.entity_id
_entity_poly.type
_entity_poly.pdbx_seq_one_letter_code
_entity_poly.pdbx_strand_id
1 'polypeptide(L)'
;MIRRRGSDERASSAGSADTRSGECVALVHGFLANSLMLAVLSHRLRGRGYRTDAWGYRNMCCSLLVHAERFAERLRQLDADPTVGTLHLVTHSMGCIIARAALERRRPTKLGRFVMLAPPNRGSFVATAAAGTFGRFFRPVVELSTDEHSLVNTLPAPRGVDIGVIAAGRDVLVTQESTRPDAPHDHVTIPCLHSSLLFRRDAADLTASFLRDGRFPATVPAGGVHASPRT
;
A
#
# COMPACT_ATOMS: atom_id res chain seq x y z
N MET A 1 31.73 31.24 55.45
CA MET A 1 30.84 31.79 54.37
C MET A 1 31.15 31.02 53.10
N ILE A 2 30.45 29.88 52.85
CA ILE A 2 30.75 28.95 51.76
C ILE A 2 29.46 28.81 50.94
N ARG A 3 29.49 29.39 49.72
CA ARG A 3 28.41 29.23 48.74
C ARG A 3 28.49 27.85 48.10
N ARG A 4 27.48 27.03 48.26
CA ARG A 4 27.27 25.80 47.50
C ARG A 4 26.69 26.18 46.13
N ARG A 5 27.37 25.73 45.07
CA ARG A 5 26.91 25.81 43.66
C ARG A 5 25.84 24.75 43.44
N GLY A 6 24.78 25.19 42.75
CA GLY A 6 23.72 24.33 42.31
C GLY A 6 24.19 23.26 41.31
N SER A 7 23.66 22.12 41.47
CA SER A 7 23.78 20.97 40.58
C SER A 7 22.93 21.21 39.34
N ASP A 8 23.54 21.22 38.16
CA ASP A 8 22.90 21.21 36.86
C ASP A 8 22.04 19.97 36.72
N GLU A 9 20.74 20.14 36.67
CA GLU A 9 19.79 19.17 36.14
C GLU A 9 19.98 19.12 34.61
N ARG A 10 20.76 18.18 34.15
CA ARG A 10 20.70 17.75 32.76
C ARG A 10 19.39 17.02 32.57
N ALA A 11 18.40 17.71 32.08
CA ALA A 11 17.20 17.11 31.54
C ALA A 11 17.62 16.18 30.39
N SER A 12 17.63 14.89 30.68
CA SER A 12 17.72 13.83 29.69
C SER A 12 16.50 13.94 28.78
N SER A 13 16.67 14.45 27.59
CA SER A 13 15.74 14.29 26.49
C SER A 13 15.81 12.84 26.03
N ALA A 14 15.21 11.94 26.79
CA ALA A 14 14.89 10.61 26.31
C ALA A 14 13.91 10.80 25.15
N GLY A 15 14.42 10.68 23.92
CA GLY A 15 13.59 10.60 22.71
C GLY A 15 12.56 9.51 22.95
N SER A 16 11.29 9.87 22.84
CA SER A 16 10.18 8.93 22.85
C SER A 16 10.45 7.92 21.74
N ALA A 17 10.92 6.73 22.10
CA ALA A 17 10.92 5.59 21.23
C ALA A 17 9.45 5.40 20.83
N ASP A 18 9.11 5.71 19.58
CA ASP A 18 7.78 5.57 18.98
C ASP A 18 7.45 4.07 19.01
N THR A 19 6.86 3.65 20.12
CA THR A 19 6.52 2.26 20.38
C THR A 19 5.28 1.86 19.59
N ARG A 20 5.43 1.62 18.28
CA ARG A 20 4.46 0.92 17.43
C ARG A 20 4.61 -0.60 17.59
N SER A 21 4.89 -1.03 18.83
CA SER A 21 4.94 -2.45 19.13
C SER A 21 3.56 -3.03 18.89
N GLY A 22 3.48 -3.97 17.92
CA GLY A 22 2.22 -4.58 17.52
C GLY A 22 1.63 -4.08 16.19
N GLU A 23 2.15 -3.02 15.56
CA GLU A 23 1.71 -2.62 14.21
C GLU A 23 2.45 -3.41 13.13
N CYS A 24 1.72 -4.20 12.35
CA CYS A 24 2.24 -4.99 11.24
C CYS A 24 1.72 -4.47 9.90
N VAL A 25 2.60 -4.38 8.92
CA VAL A 25 2.27 -3.99 7.54
C VAL A 25 2.46 -5.19 6.62
N ALA A 26 1.37 -5.71 6.07
CA ALA A 26 1.42 -6.69 5.00
C ALA A 26 1.64 -5.98 3.65
N LEU A 27 2.72 -6.36 2.96
CA LEU A 27 3.10 -5.78 1.67
C LEU A 27 2.85 -6.77 0.54
N VAL A 28 2.27 -6.27 -0.58
CA VAL A 28 1.97 -7.08 -1.77
C VAL A 28 2.51 -6.38 -3.02
N HIS A 29 3.29 -7.13 -3.83
CA HIS A 29 3.87 -6.61 -5.08
C HIS A 29 2.91 -6.69 -6.28
N GLY A 30 3.27 -6.03 -7.39
CA GLY A 30 2.52 -6.03 -8.64
C GLY A 30 2.88 -7.17 -9.60
N PHE A 31 2.35 -7.06 -10.83
CA PHE A 31 2.65 -7.96 -11.94
C PHE A 31 4.12 -7.86 -12.36
N LEU A 32 4.72 -8.95 -12.83
CA LEU A 32 6.14 -9.07 -13.20
C LEU A 32 7.13 -8.64 -12.09
N ALA A 33 6.67 -8.56 -10.85
CA ALA A 33 7.47 -8.27 -9.67
C ALA A 33 7.59 -9.51 -8.77
N ASN A 34 8.38 -9.38 -7.72
CA ASN A 34 8.50 -10.36 -6.63
C ASN A 34 8.66 -9.64 -5.28
N SER A 35 8.64 -10.38 -4.20
CA SER A 35 8.73 -9.81 -2.85
C SER A 35 10.06 -9.07 -2.59
N LEU A 36 11.13 -9.38 -3.34
CA LEU A 36 12.41 -8.68 -3.22
C LEU A 36 12.30 -7.20 -3.62
N MET A 37 11.43 -6.86 -4.61
CA MET A 37 11.19 -5.47 -4.99
C MET A 37 10.56 -4.64 -3.85
N LEU A 38 9.91 -5.29 -2.89
CA LEU A 38 9.36 -4.64 -1.69
C LEU A 38 10.42 -4.39 -0.61
N ALA A 39 11.64 -4.94 -0.75
CA ALA A 39 12.66 -4.91 0.31
C ALA A 39 13.04 -3.49 0.73
N VAL A 40 13.16 -2.55 -0.21
CA VAL A 40 13.51 -1.16 0.08
C VAL A 40 12.39 -0.47 0.85
N LEU A 41 11.14 -0.60 0.39
CA LEU A 41 9.97 -0.04 1.09
C LEU A 41 9.81 -0.67 2.48
N SER A 42 9.91 -2.01 2.56
CA SER A 42 9.86 -2.78 3.80
C SER A 42 10.94 -2.31 4.80
N HIS A 43 12.19 -2.17 4.34
CA HIS A 43 13.28 -1.67 5.18
C HIS A 43 13.00 -0.26 5.73
N ARG A 44 12.48 0.64 4.89
CA ARG A 44 12.13 2.00 5.30
C ARG A 44 10.97 2.06 6.29
N LEU A 45 9.96 1.19 6.13
CA LEU A 45 8.85 1.09 7.08
C LEU A 45 9.31 0.50 8.41
N ARG A 46 10.21 -0.49 8.40
CA ARG A 46 10.83 -1.00 9.64
C ARG A 46 11.63 0.06 10.36
N GLY A 47 12.37 0.92 9.63
CA GLY A 47 13.06 2.06 10.21
C GLY A 47 12.14 3.12 10.84
N ARG A 48 10.80 3.00 10.63
CA ARG A 48 9.76 3.85 11.24
C ARG A 48 8.93 3.10 12.30
N GLY A 49 9.41 1.93 12.75
CA GLY A 49 8.83 1.16 13.85
C GLY A 49 7.77 0.13 13.44
N TYR A 50 7.44 -0.02 12.15
CA TYR A 50 6.50 -1.03 11.69
C TYR A 50 7.16 -2.42 11.57
N ARG A 51 6.50 -3.47 12.05
CA ARG A 51 6.78 -4.82 11.59
C ARG A 51 6.29 -4.97 10.15
N THR A 52 7.01 -5.68 9.29
CA THR A 52 6.62 -5.84 7.88
C THR A 52 6.57 -7.31 7.49
N ASP A 53 5.55 -7.69 6.73
CA ASP A 53 5.36 -9.01 6.11
C ASP A 53 5.26 -8.83 4.59
N ALA A 54 6.35 -9.10 3.87
CA ALA A 54 6.38 -9.00 2.41
C ALA A 54 5.89 -10.32 1.79
N TRP A 55 4.62 -10.35 1.43
CA TRP A 55 4.01 -11.53 0.84
C TRP A 55 4.37 -11.65 -0.65
N GLY A 56 4.95 -12.81 -1.01
CA GLY A 56 5.34 -13.15 -2.38
C GLY A 56 4.42 -14.18 -2.99
N TYR A 57 4.14 -14.05 -4.31
CA TYR A 57 3.34 -14.99 -5.08
C TYR A 57 3.84 -15.10 -6.53
N ARG A 58 3.49 -16.21 -7.19
CA ARG A 58 3.86 -16.45 -8.61
C ARG A 58 2.82 -15.79 -9.52
N ASN A 59 3.10 -14.56 -9.92
CA ASN A 59 2.13 -13.64 -10.54
C ASN A 59 1.76 -13.91 -12.01
N MET A 60 2.32 -14.94 -12.63
CA MET A 60 2.09 -15.25 -14.05
C MET A 60 1.21 -16.49 -14.29
N CYS A 61 0.95 -17.30 -13.28
CA CYS A 61 0.41 -18.65 -13.50
C CYS A 61 -1.04 -18.85 -13.05
N CYS A 62 -1.66 -17.92 -12.34
CA CYS A 62 -2.97 -18.10 -11.73
C CYS A 62 -3.83 -16.84 -11.86
N SER A 63 -5.16 -17.03 -11.77
CA SER A 63 -6.13 -15.93 -11.63
C SER A 63 -5.84 -15.09 -10.38
N LEU A 64 -6.17 -13.80 -10.43
CA LEU A 64 -6.11 -12.91 -9.28
C LEU A 64 -6.94 -13.41 -8.09
N LEU A 65 -8.06 -14.10 -8.37
CA LEU A 65 -8.92 -14.67 -7.32
C LEU A 65 -8.21 -15.79 -6.54
N VAL A 66 -7.38 -16.60 -7.20
CA VAL A 66 -6.57 -17.64 -6.53
C VAL A 66 -5.50 -16.98 -5.63
N HIS A 67 -4.89 -15.90 -6.11
CA HIS A 67 -3.95 -15.13 -5.30
C HIS A 67 -4.64 -14.43 -4.14
N ALA A 68 -5.84 -13.88 -4.35
CA ALA A 68 -6.65 -13.27 -3.31
C ALA A 68 -7.01 -14.24 -2.18
N GLU A 69 -7.36 -15.49 -2.52
CA GLU A 69 -7.64 -16.53 -1.53
C GLU A 69 -6.41 -16.86 -0.68
N ARG A 70 -5.26 -17.05 -1.33
CA ARG A 70 -3.98 -17.30 -0.63
C ARG A 70 -3.55 -16.13 0.24
N PHE A 71 -3.78 -14.90 -0.24
CA PHE A 71 -3.47 -13.72 0.54
C PHE A 71 -4.45 -13.53 1.71
N ALA A 72 -5.74 -13.82 1.53
CA ALA A 72 -6.72 -13.82 2.62
C ALA A 72 -6.32 -14.81 3.73
N GLU A 73 -5.80 -15.98 3.37
CA GLU A 73 -5.27 -16.93 4.35
C GLU A 73 -4.02 -16.40 5.06
N ARG A 74 -3.12 -15.68 4.33
CA ARG A 74 -1.97 -15.02 4.98
C ARG A 74 -2.43 -13.94 5.96
N LEU A 75 -3.41 -13.14 5.57
CA LEU A 75 -3.99 -12.11 6.45
C LEU A 75 -4.62 -12.74 7.70
N ARG A 76 -5.29 -13.89 7.57
CA ARG A 76 -5.84 -14.63 8.70
C ARG A 76 -4.75 -15.07 9.69
N GLN A 77 -3.60 -15.53 9.18
CA GLN A 77 -2.47 -15.93 10.03
C GLN A 77 -1.90 -14.73 10.81
N LEU A 78 -1.76 -13.57 10.14
CA LEU A 78 -1.31 -12.34 10.78
C LEU A 78 -2.33 -11.81 11.80
N ASP A 79 -3.62 -11.91 11.49
CA ASP A 79 -4.71 -11.50 12.37
C ASP A 79 -4.77 -12.36 13.64
N ALA A 80 -4.44 -13.65 13.53
CA ALA A 80 -4.37 -14.59 14.65
C ALA A 80 -3.08 -14.48 15.47
N ASP A 81 -2.05 -13.80 14.98
CA ASP A 81 -0.79 -13.60 15.71
C ASP A 81 -1.01 -12.67 16.91
N PRO A 82 -0.80 -13.13 18.16
CA PRO A 82 -1.03 -12.32 19.35
C PRO A 82 -0.07 -11.14 19.47
N THR A 83 1.05 -11.16 18.75
CA THR A 83 2.02 -10.05 18.72
C THR A 83 1.60 -8.93 17.75
N VAL A 84 0.58 -9.16 16.92
CA VAL A 84 -0.01 -8.15 16.03
C VAL A 84 -1.22 -7.54 16.70
N GLY A 85 -1.16 -6.25 17.00
CA GLY A 85 -2.28 -5.46 17.52
C GLY A 85 -3.07 -4.78 16.40
N THR A 86 -2.37 -4.28 15.38
CA THR A 86 -2.96 -3.65 14.19
C THR A 86 -2.30 -4.18 12.92
N LEU A 87 -3.11 -4.53 11.92
CA LEU A 87 -2.65 -5.05 10.63
C LEU A 87 -2.97 -4.05 9.53
N HIS A 88 -1.96 -3.39 9.01
CA HIS A 88 -2.06 -2.48 7.87
C HIS A 88 -1.76 -3.19 6.55
N LEU A 89 -2.28 -2.65 5.45
CA LEU A 89 -1.97 -3.11 4.09
C LEU A 89 -1.22 -2.02 3.32
N VAL A 90 -0.15 -2.40 2.64
CA VAL A 90 0.56 -1.55 1.67
C VAL A 90 0.80 -2.38 0.42
N THR A 91 0.17 -2.00 -0.66
CA THR A 91 0.15 -2.81 -1.88
C THR A 91 0.53 -1.99 -3.11
N HIS A 92 1.09 -2.65 -4.11
CA HIS A 92 1.52 -1.99 -5.34
C HIS A 92 0.85 -2.61 -6.55
N SER A 93 0.30 -1.77 -7.43
CA SER A 93 -0.22 -2.15 -8.75
C SER A 93 -1.25 -3.30 -8.65
N MET A 94 -1.08 -4.39 -9.39
CA MET A 94 -1.93 -5.60 -9.33
C MET A 94 -2.14 -6.12 -7.90
N GLY A 95 -1.15 -5.96 -7.01
CA GLY A 95 -1.27 -6.34 -5.61
C GLY A 95 -2.42 -5.62 -4.88
N CYS A 96 -2.81 -4.41 -5.34
CA CYS A 96 -3.95 -3.70 -4.79
C CYS A 96 -5.27 -4.42 -5.08
N ILE A 97 -5.41 -4.98 -6.27
CA ILE A 97 -6.61 -5.71 -6.68
C ILE A 97 -6.69 -7.05 -5.95
N ILE A 98 -5.55 -7.74 -5.80
CA ILE A 98 -5.47 -8.97 -4.98
C ILE A 98 -5.91 -8.68 -3.54
N ALA A 99 -5.43 -7.58 -2.95
CA ALA A 99 -5.80 -7.21 -1.58
C ALA A 99 -7.28 -6.82 -1.47
N ARG A 100 -7.85 -6.08 -2.43
CA ARG A 100 -9.29 -5.78 -2.48
C ARG A 100 -10.11 -7.07 -2.49
N ALA A 101 -9.77 -7.99 -3.40
CA ALA A 101 -10.47 -9.28 -3.51
C ALA A 101 -10.28 -10.17 -2.26
N ALA A 102 -9.14 -10.09 -1.59
CA ALA A 102 -8.90 -10.81 -0.34
C ALA A 102 -9.75 -10.25 0.83
N LEU A 103 -9.84 -8.91 0.94
CA LEU A 103 -10.66 -8.25 1.97
C LEU A 103 -12.16 -8.52 1.79
N GLU A 104 -12.63 -8.61 0.54
CA GLU A 104 -14.02 -8.99 0.24
C GLU A 104 -14.34 -10.41 0.70
N ARG A 105 -13.39 -11.34 0.57
CA ARG A 105 -13.55 -12.72 1.03
C ARG A 105 -13.50 -12.83 2.54
N ARG A 106 -12.52 -12.19 3.14
CA ARG A 106 -12.28 -12.25 4.58
C ARG A 106 -11.55 -11.02 5.07
N ARG A 107 -12.23 -10.24 5.88
CA ARG A 107 -11.67 -9.06 6.51
C ARG A 107 -11.00 -9.44 7.83
N PRO A 108 -9.72 -9.07 8.06
CA PRO A 108 -9.08 -9.20 9.37
C PRO A 108 -9.79 -8.37 10.45
N THR A 109 -9.85 -8.87 11.67
CA THR A 109 -10.43 -8.16 12.82
C THR A 109 -9.55 -6.99 13.25
N LYS A 110 -8.23 -7.12 13.06
CA LYS A 110 -7.22 -6.10 13.39
C LYS A 110 -6.90 -5.19 12.22
N LEU A 111 -7.73 -5.18 11.15
CA LEU A 111 -7.47 -4.36 9.98
C LEU A 111 -7.41 -2.88 10.36
N GLY A 112 -6.24 -2.27 10.13
CA GLY A 112 -5.99 -0.85 10.32
C GLY A 112 -6.24 -0.05 9.04
N ARG A 113 -5.19 0.42 8.37
CA ARG A 113 -5.25 1.29 7.19
C ARG A 113 -4.74 0.58 5.93
N PHE A 114 -5.18 1.06 4.78
CA PHE A 114 -4.83 0.50 3.49
C PHE A 114 -4.20 1.56 2.57
N VAL A 115 -2.90 1.44 2.26
CA VAL A 115 -2.21 2.29 1.29
C VAL A 115 -2.02 1.54 -0.02
N MET A 116 -2.47 2.15 -1.11
CA MET A 116 -2.37 1.64 -2.47
C MET A 116 -1.35 2.47 -3.26
N LEU A 117 -0.33 1.83 -3.80
CA LEU A 117 0.70 2.45 -4.64
C LEU A 117 0.38 2.14 -6.11
N ALA A 118 0.10 3.16 -6.91
CA ALA A 118 -0.29 3.06 -8.32
C ALA A 118 -1.32 1.96 -8.61
N PRO A 119 -2.46 1.92 -7.89
CA PRO A 119 -3.46 0.88 -8.06
C PRO A 119 -4.22 1.03 -9.38
N PRO A 120 -4.40 -0.04 -10.19
CA PRO A 120 -5.29 -0.02 -11.35
C PRO A 120 -6.75 -0.25 -10.92
N ASN A 121 -7.32 0.64 -10.08
CA ASN A 121 -8.66 0.47 -9.49
C ASN A 121 -9.80 0.47 -10.52
N ARG A 122 -9.56 1.07 -11.70
CA ARG A 122 -10.48 1.05 -12.87
C ARG A 122 -9.85 0.38 -14.09
N GLY A 123 -8.92 -0.54 -13.86
CA GLY A 123 -8.19 -1.26 -14.89
C GLY A 123 -6.94 -0.54 -15.39
N SER A 124 -6.22 -1.23 -16.27
CA SER A 124 -5.01 -0.74 -16.93
C SER A 124 -5.22 -0.75 -18.43
N PHE A 125 -4.99 0.39 -19.07
CA PHE A 125 -5.08 0.50 -20.53
C PHE A 125 -4.08 -0.43 -21.25
N VAL A 126 -2.88 -0.57 -20.70
CA VAL A 126 -1.87 -1.50 -21.22
C VAL A 126 -2.33 -2.95 -21.06
N ALA A 127 -2.99 -3.30 -19.95
CA ALA A 127 -3.57 -4.62 -19.78
C ALA A 127 -4.68 -4.87 -20.81
N THR A 128 -5.51 -3.87 -21.12
CA THR A 128 -6.54 -3.96 -22.17
C THR A 128 -5.94 -4.21 -23.53
N ALA A 129 -4.91 -3.46 -23.92
CA ALA A 129 -4.21 -3.63 -25.19
C ALA A 129 -3.52 -5.02 -25.29
N ALA A 130 -2.93 -5.48 -24.21
CA ALA A 130 -2.28 -6.80 -24.14
C ALA A 130 -3.28 -7.95 -24.09
N ALA A 131 -4.48 -7.76 -23.52
CA ALA A 131 -5.51 -8.79 -23.41
C ALA A 131 -5.97 -9.31 -24.79
N GLY A 132 -6.06 -8.44 -25.79
CA GLY A 132 -6.41 -8.80 -27.17
C GLY A 132 -5.37 -9.70 -27.84
N THR A 133 -4.10 -9.59 -27.44
CA THR A 133 -3.00 -10.30 -28.09
C THR A 133 -2.53 -11.51 -27.29
N PHE A 134 -2.40 -11.38 -25.98
CA PHE A 134 -1.81 -12.37 -25.08
C PHE A 134 -2.74 -12.86 -23.96
N GLY A 135 -3.96 -12.35 -23.87
CA GLY A 135 -4.90 -12.64 -22.78
C GLY A 135 -5.17 -14.12 -22.58
N ARG A 136 -5.10 -14.91 -23.68
CA ARG A 136 -5.28 -16.37 -23.62
C ARG A 136 -4.19 -17.08 -22.80
N PHE A 137 -3.00 -16.46 -22.68
CA PHE A 137 -1.85 -17.02 -21.97
C PHE A 137 -1.65 -16.39 -20.57
N PHE A 138 -2.18 -15.18 -20.36
CA PHE A 138 -1.95 -14.43 -19.13
C PHE A 138 -3.27 -13.92 -18.52
N ARG A 139 -3.97 -14.81 -17.79
CA ARG A 139 -5.24 -14.49 -17.12
C ARG A 139 -5.22 -13.16 -16.34
N PRO A 140 -4.17 -12.84 -15.54
CA PRO A 140 -4.13 -11.57 -14.81
C PRO A 140 -4.25 -10.32 -15.70
N VAL A 141 -3.80 -10.39 -16.95
CA VAL A 141 -3.89 -9.28 -17.90
C VAL A 141 -5.35 -9.00 -18.30
N VAL A 142 -6.14 -10.03 -18.52
CA VAL A 142 -7.59 -9.89 -18.82
C VAL A 142 -8.34 -9.36 -17.60
N GLU A 143 -8.03 -9.89 -16.42
CA GLU A 143 -8.66 -9.53 -15.15
C GLU A 143 -8.38 -8.07 -14.72
N LEU A 144 -7.29 -7.47 -15.25
CA LEU A 144 -6.89 -6.08 -15.02
C LEU A 144 -7.27 -5.15 -16.17
N SER A 145 -8.00 -5.61 -17.18
CA SER A 145 -8.41 -4.76 -18.31
C SER A 145 -9.39 -3.66 -17.86
N THR A 146 -9.54 -2.63 -18.70
CA THR A 146 -10.52 -1.55 -18.49
C THR A 146 -11.95 -1.95 -18.87
N ASP A 147 -12.15 -3.19 -19.33
CA ASP A 147 -13.47 -3.74 -19.63
C ASP A 147 -14.35 -3.70 -18.37
N GLU A 148 -15.61 -3.25 -18.52
CA GLU A 148 -16.56 -3.11 -17.40
C GLU A 148 -16.88 -4.44 -16.71
N HIS A 149 -16.78 -5.55 -17.43
CA HIS A 149 -16.98 -6.91 -16.91
C HIS A 149 -15.68 -7.54 -16.37
N SER A 150 -14.56 -6.82 -16.43
CA SER A 150 -13.30 -7.31 -15.87
C SER A 150 -13.38 -7.44 -14.35
N LEU A 151 -12.57 -8.31 -13.78
CA LEU A 151 -12.55 -8.53 -12.32
C LEU A 151 -12.36 -7.21 -11.56
N VAL A 152 -11.45 -6.35 -12.02
CA VAL A 152 -11.13 -5.11 -11.32
C VAL A 152 -12.32 -4.15 -11.23
N ASN A 153 -13.17 -4.10 -12.27
CA ASN A 153 -14.33 -3.22 -12.35
C ASN A 153 -15.58 -3.81 -11.66
N THR A 154 -15.63 -5.12 -11.47
CA THR A 154 -16.71 -5.80 -10.73
C THR A 154 -16.45 -5.93 -9.23
N LEU A 155 -15.18 -5.79 -8.79
CA LEU A 155 -14.84 -5.83 -7.37
C LEU A 155 -15.29 -4.54 -6.66
N PRO A 156 -16.01 -4.66 -5.52
CA PRO A 156 -16.35 -3.49 -4.73
C PRO A 156 -15.10 -2.81 -4.16
N ALA A 157 -15.19 -1.52 -3.93
CA ALA A 157 -14.16 -0.81 -3.19
C ALA A 157 -14.16 -1.25 -1.72
N PRO A 158 -12.99 -1.33 -1.05
CA PRO A 158 -12.92 -1.70 0.36
C PRO A 158 -13.69 -0.71 1.23
N ARG A 159 -14.59 -1.21 2.08
CA ARG A 159 -15.40 -0.38 2.98
C ARG A 159 -14.85 -0.42 4.40
N GLY A 160 -15.10 0.64 5.17
CA GLY A 160 -14.78 0.71 6.60
C GLY A 160 -13.27 0.58 6.91
N VAL A 161 -12.41 1.02 6.01
CA VAL A 161 -10.97 1.16 6.18
C VAL A 161 -10.54 2.50 5.60
N ASP A 162 -9.63 3.21 6.28
CA ASP A 162 -9.02 4.41 5.73
C ASP A 162 -8.14 4.02 4.54
N ILE A 163 -8.41 4.61 3.37
CA ILE A 163 -7.69 4.33 2.13
C ILE A 163 -6.82 5.52 1.76
N GLY A 164 -5.51 5.28 1.58
CA GLY A 164 -4.57 6.21 0.98
C GLY A 164 -4.12 5.72 -0.39
N VAL A 165 -4.12 6.60 -1.38
CA VAL A 165 -3.64 6.31 -2.73
C VAL A 165 -2.44 7.18 -3.05
N ILE A 166 -1.34 6.56 -3.44
CA ILE A 166 -0.15 7.24 -3.96
C ILE A 166 -0.02 6.90 -5.44
N ALA A 167 -0.34 7.85 -6.31
CA ALA A 167 -0.24 7.69 -7.75
C ALA A 167 1.17 8.07 -8.26
N ALA A 168 1.61 7.44 -9.35
CA ALA A 168 2.80 7.84 -10.08
C ALA A 168 2.41 8.83 -11.20
N GLY A 169 3.00 10.04 -11.20
CA GLY A 169 2.61 11.12 -12.12
C GLY A 169 3.09 10.91 -13.56
N ARG A 170 4.08 10.03 -13.77
CA ARG A 170 4.60 9.64 -15.10
C ARG A 170 4.34 8.16 -15.38
N ASP A 171 3.19 7.69 -14.94
CA ASP A 171 2.78 6.30 -15.11
C ASP A 171 2.24 6.08 -16.53
N VAL A 172 2.85 5.14 -17.24
CA VAL A 172 2.42 4.73 -18.59
C VAL A 172 1.54 3.47 -18.56
N LEU A 173 1.41 2.82 -17.39
CA LEU A 173 0.65 1.59 -17.21
C LEU A 173 -0.75 1.84 -16.64
N VAL A 174 -0.85 2.82 -15.72
CA VAL A 174 -2.07 3.14 -14.99
C VAL A 174 -2.27 4.65 -14.99
N THR A 175 -3.38 5.12 -15.54
CA THR A 175 -3.70 6.56 -15.51
C THR A 175 -4.02 7.04 -14.11
N GLN A 176 -3.82 8.32 -13.82
CA GLN A 176 -4.14 8.88 -12.50
C GLN A 176 -5.62 8.70 -12.13
N GLU A 177 -6.51 8.80 -13.10
CA GLU A 177 -7.94 8.55 -12.89
C GLU A 177 -8.21 7.10 -12.52
N SER A 178 -7.55 6.14 -13.19
CA SER A 178 -7.68 4.72 -12.87
C SER A 178 -7.18 4.37 -11.47
N THR A 179 -6.32 5.20 -10.85
CA THR A 179 -5.88 4.94 -9.49
C THR A 179 -6.95 5.18 -8.42
N ARG A 180 -8.03 5.91 -8.73
CA ARG A 180 -9.06 6.28 -7.77
C ARG A 180 -10.04 5.12 -7.53
N PRO A 181 -10.15 4.61 -6.28
CA PRO A 181 -11.20 3.65 -5.93
C PRO A 181 -12.55 4.34 -5.82
N ASP A 182 -13.62 3.60 -6.00
CA ASP A 182 -14.99 4.06 -5.78
C ASP A 182 -15.37 3.97 -4.29
N ALA A 183 -14.61 4.68 -3.46
CA ALA A 183 -14.78 4.81 -2.02
C ALA A 183 -14.08 6.07 -1.52
N PRO A 184 -14.45 6.62 -0.35
CA PRO A 184 -13.72 7.72 0.28
C PRO A 184 -12.24 7.36 0.44
N HIS A 185 -11.35 8.22 -0.06
CA HIS A 185 -9.91 8.00 -0.02
C HIS A 185 -9.14 9.33 0.01
N ASP A 186 -7.95 9.29 0.53
CA ASP A 186 -6.98 10.37 0.40
C ASP A 186 -6.02 10.06 -0.76
N HIS A 187 -5.65 11.05 -1.59
CA HIS A 187 -4.93 10.82 -2.83
C HIS A 187 -3.79 11.83 -3.02
N VAL A 188 -2.62 11.31 -3.31
CA VAL A 188 -1.44 12.11 -3.65
C VAL A 188 -0.78 11.57 -4.92
N THR A 189 -0.09 12.45 -5.65
CA THR A 189 0.66 12.07 -6.86
C THR A 189 2.13 12.42 -6.69
N ILE A 190 3.01 11.48 -6.98
CA ILE A 190 4.47 11.67 -7.01
C ILE A 190 4.94 11.68 -8.47
N PRO A 191 5.76 12.67 -8.92
CA PRO A 191 6.23 12.74 -10.31
C PRO A 191 7.33 11.70 -10.60
N CYS A 192 6.93 10.43 -10.73
CA CYS A 192 7.82 9.31 -10.98
C CYS A 192 7.15 8.25 -11.87
N LEU A 193 7.91 7.23 -12.27
CA LEU A 193 7.41 6.07 -13.02
C LEU A 193 6.71 5.08 -12.08
N HIS A 194 5.86 4.21 -12.64
CA HIS A 194 5.03 3.22 -11.96
C HIS A 194 5.74 2.47 -10.82
N SER A 195 6.76 1.69 -11.15
CA SER A 195 7.49 0.87 -10.16
C SER A 195 8.47 1.66 -9.30
N SER A 196 8.79 2.92 -9.68
CA SER A 196 9.72 3.75 -8.91
C SER A 196 9.19 4.08 -7.52
N LEU A 197 7.86 4.07 -7.32
CA LEU A 197 7.23 4.29 -6.01
C LEU A 197 7.81 3.38 -4.92
N LEU A 198 8.14 2.12 -5.26
CA LEU A 198 8.68 1.16 -4.29
C LEU A 198 10.06 1.53 -3.75
N PHE A 199 10.81 2.35 -4.50
CA PHE A 199 12.20 2.69 -4.20
C PHE A 199 12.36 4.14 -3.71
N ARG A 200 11.31 4.95 -3.74
CA ARG A 200 11.37 6.36 -3.35
C ARG A 200 11.24 6.55 -1.84
N ARG A 201 12.00 7.52 -1.32
CA ARG A 201 11.92 7.89 0.11
C ARG A 201 10.61 8.61 0.41
N ASP A 202 10.20 9.56 -0.45
CA ASP A 202 8.97 10.32 -0.29
C ASP A 202 7.72 9.42 -0.31
N ALA A 203 7.67 8.39 -1.17
CA ALA A 203 6.60 7.40 -1.15
C ALA A 203 6.54 6.63 0.18
N ALA A 204 7.71 6.26 0.75
CA ALA A 204 7.78 5.60 2.04
C ALA A 204 7.39 6.54 3.19
N ASP A 205 7.76 7.84 3.12
CA ASP A 205 7.41 8.85 4.12
C ASP A 205 5.90 9.12 4.11
N LEU A 206 5.30 9.30 2.93
CA LEU A 206 3.85 9.44 2.76
C LEU A 206 3.10 8.20 3.24
N THR A 207 3.58 7.01 2.87
CA THR A 207 3.00 5.74 3.35
C THR A 207 2.98 5.71 4.88
N ALA A 208 4.12 5.96 5.53
CA ALA A 208 4.22 5.94 6.99
C ALA A 208 3.35 7.02 7.65
N SER A 209 3.27 8.22 7.06
CA SER A 209 2.39 9.29 7.53
C SER A 209 0.92 8.85 7.47
N PHE A 210 0.49 8.30 6.33
CA PHE A 210 -0.88 7.82 6.19
C PHE A 210 -1.18 6.66 7.17
N LEU A 211 -0.27 5.72 7.33
CA LEU A 211 -0.44 4.62 8.29
C LEU A 211 -0.56 5.12 9.74
N ARG A 212 0.05 6.24 10.08
CA ARG A 212 -0.02 6.86 11.40
C ARG A 212 -1.28 7.70 11.60
N ASP A 213 -1.63 8.54 10.62
CA ASP A 213 -2.57 9.65 10.79
C ASP A 213 -3.91 9.43 10.04
N GLY A 214 -4.01 8.42 9.15
CA GLY A 214 -5.17 8.16 8.29
C GLY A 214 -5.36 9.19 7.18
N ARG A 215 -4.37 10.06 6.95
CA ARG A 215 -4.36 11.11 5.91
C ARG A 215 -2.93 11.44 5.50
N PHE A 216 -2.77 11.95 4.30
CA PHE A 216 -1.50 12.52 3.87
C PHE A 216 -1.31 13.94 4.44
N PRO A 217 -0.06 14.40 4.63
CA PRO A 217 0.20 15.76 5.05
C PRO A 217 -0.28 16.77 4.00
N ALA A 218 -0.80 17.92 4.45
CA ALA A 218 -1.29 18.98 3.57
C ALA A 218 -0.19 19.59 2.69
N THR A 219 1.04 19.65 3.21
CA THR A 219 2.24 20.07 2.48
C THR A 219 3.11 18.87 2.20
N VAL A 220 3.29 18.56 0.92
CA VAL A 220 4.20 17.51 0.50
C VAL A 220 5.57 18.12 0.25
N PRO A 221 6.69 17.47 0.66
CA PRO A 221 8.04 17.98 0.42
C PRO A 221 8.31 18.29 -1.04
N ALA A 222 9.13 19.30 -1.32
CA ALA A 222 9.46 19.81 -2.64
C ALA A 222 9.76 18.70 -3.66
N GLY A 223 8.83 18.49 -4.59
CA GLY A 223 8.86 17.41 -5.57
C GLY A 223 7.54 17.28 -6.33
N GLY A 224 6.58 18.17 -6.05
CA GLY A 224 5.40 18.36 -6.88
C GLY A 224 4.25 17.35 -6.64
N VAL A 225 3.82 17.19 -5.41
CA VAL A 225 2.66 16.34 -5.09
C VAL A 225 1.43 17.22 -4.90
N HIS A 226 0.38 17.01 -5.67
CA HIS A 226 -0.94 17.58 -5.42
C HIS A 226 -1.74 16.65 -4.53
N ALA A 227 -2.04 17.09 -3.32
CA ALA A 227 -3.07 16.44 -2.51
C ALA A 227 -4.44 16.84 -3.08
N SER A 228 -5.25 15.87 -3.46
CA SER A 228 -6.66 16.11 -3.77
C SER A 228 -7.48 16.01 -2.49
N PRO A 229 -8.50 16.88 -2.30
CA PRO A 229 -9.40 16.74 -1.16
C PRO A 229 -10.10 15.38 -1.18
N ARG A 230 -10.44 14.87 0.00
CA ARG A 230 -11.26 13.66 0.14
C ARG A 230 -12.59 13.91 -0.59
N THR A 231 -12.88 13.09 -1.56
CA THR A 231 -14.20 13.03 -2.21
C THR A 231 -15.04 11.95 -1.57
#